data_bf02058782f56a45a51441c55938c047
#
_entry.id   bf02058782f56a45a51441c55938c047
#
_cell.length_a   1.000
_cell.length_b   1.000
_cell.length_c   1.000
_cell.angle_alpha   90.00
_cell.angle_beta   90.00
_cell.angle_gamma   90.00
#
_symmetry.space_group_name_H-M   'P 1'
#
loop_
_entity.id
_entity.type
_entity.pdbx_description
1 polymer ?
#
loop_
_entity_poly.entity_id
_entity_poly.type
_entity_poly.pdbx_seq_one_letter_code
_entity_poly.pdbx_strand_id
1 'polypeptide(L)'
;MNNSLKYSLTSTKKENIIPIEFINYDNFYNFFENQNTLTKQWITNFDFIADEHSYCIIYNKDGIEKKILIGIGNKIIKNINLFSLGFSKNYLKNNFIYKFINIDSSKIIKILTLNWMLDGYYFDNYQKNINISINPKLFIPSNIKNYVYNISSSISLTRDLINTPANEMMPQHIFKVIYDISKKYNAQCSQIVGDELDNNNFSTINIVGKGSINQPRLIELLWGNQSNPLITLVGKGVCFDSGGLNIKSTNKIRYMKKDMGGAAHVIGLANMIMSTKLPIRLRLLIPAVENSISNNSYRPGDIIKT
;
A
#
# COMPACT_ATOMS: atom_id res chain seq x y z
N MET A 1 -5.77 2.87 -13.12
CA MET A 1 -5.07 3.34 -11.89
C MET A 1 -3.59 3.43 -12.20
N ASN A 2 -2.94 4.54 -11.88
CA ASN A 2 -1.50 4.70 -12.04
C ASN A 2 -0.78 3.73 -11.08
N ASN A 3 0.40 3.28 -11.48
CA ASN A 3 1.18 2.36 -10.66
C ASN A 3 1.87 3.13 -9.53
N SER A 4 1.24 3.19 -8.35
CA SER A 4 1.74 3.89 -7.17
C SER A 4 2.97 3.22 -6.51
N LEU A 5 3.41 2.07 -7.05
CA LEU A 5 4.61 1.37 -6.60
C LEU A 5 5.81 1.79 -7.46
N LYS A 6 6.74 2.54 -6.88
CA LYS A 6 7.97 3.01 -7.56
C LYS A 6 9.13 2.01 -7.48
N TYR A 7 9.11 1.12 -6.48
CA TYR A 7 10.10 0.05 -6.39
C TYR A 7 9.60 -1.19 -7.13
N SER A 8 10.51 -1.96 -7.67
CA SER A 8 10.16 -3.12 -8.50
C SER A 8 10.94 -4.39 -8.13
N LEU A 9 10.48 -5.52 -8.64
CA LEU A 9 11.04 -6.84 -8.39
C LEU A 9 11.56 -7.46 -9.69
N THR A 10 12.70 -8.12 -9.63
CA THR A 10 13.26 -8.87 -10.76
C THR A 10 13.67 -10.28 -10.33
N SER A 11 13.51 -11.23 -11.21
CA SER A 11 14.07 -12.60 -11.06
C SER A 11 15.16 -12.88 -12.10
N THR A 12 15.45 -11.90 -12.97
CA THR A 12 16.51 -12.01 -13.96
C THR A 12 17.83 -11.59 -13.34
N LYS A 13 18.80 -12.49 -13.31
CA LYS A 13 20.16 -12.19 -12.85
C LYS A 13 20.84 -11.28 -13.87
N LYS A 14 21.34 -10.14 -13.42
CA LYS A 14 22.17 -9.22 -14.19
C LYS A 14 23.53 -9.08 -13.51
N GLU A 15 24.52 -8.62 -14.25
CA GLU A 15 25.78 -8.15 -13.68
C GLU A 15 25.51 -6.96 -12.76
N ASN A 16 26.31 -6.81 -11.69
CA ASN A 16 26.24 -5.71 -10.71
C ASN A 16 24.98 -5.72 -9.79
N ILE A 17 24.76 -6.83 -9.10
CA ILE A 17 23.80 -6.89 -8.00
C ILE A 17 24.47 -6.39 -6.72
N ILE A 18 23.87 -5.39 -6.06
CA ILE A 18 24.35 -4.85 -4.78
C ILE A 18 23.72 -5.65 -3.63
N PRO A 19 24.50 -6.36 -2.82
CA PRO A 19 23.99 -7.06 -1.66
C PRO A 19 23.57 -6.10 -0.55
N ILE A 20 22.44 -6.41 0.09
CA ILE A 20 21.96 -5.80 1.33
C ILE A 20 22.11 -6.83 2.45
N GLU A 21 22.83 -6.47 3.49
CA GLU A 21 23.08 -7.30 4.67
C GLU A 21 22.54 -6.64 5.93
N PHE A 22 21.85 -7.41 6.78
CA PHE A 22 21.26 -6.91 8.02
C PHE A 22 22.18 -7.27 9.19
N ILE A 23 22.52 -6.26 10.00
CA ILE A 23 23.43 -6.40 11.14
C ILE A 23 22.67 -6.00 12.41
N ASN A 24 22.71 -6.84 13.44
CA ASN A 24 22.23 -6.51 14.79
C ASN A 24 23.39 -6.15 15.73
N TYR A 25 23.07 -5.60 16.90
CA TYR A 25 24.06 -5.23 17.90
C TYR A 25 24.93 -6.40 18.31
N ASP A 26 24.36 -7.54 18.62
CA ASP A 26 25.06 -8.72 19.16
C ASP A 26 26.15 -9.21 18.20
N ASN A 27 25.90 -9.09 16.90
CA ASN A 27 26.82 -9.55 15.86
C ASN A 27 27.74 -8.45 15.34
N PHE A 28 27.48 -7.18 15.66
CA PHE A 28 28.18 -6.05 15.04
C PHE A 28 29.70 -6.08 15.27
N TYR A 29 30.13 -6.29 16.54
CA TYR A 29 31.55 -6.31 16.86
C TYR A 29 32.29 -7.42 16.11
N ASN A 30 31.77 -8.63 16.15
CA ASN A 30 32.35 -9.76 15.44
C ASN A 30 32.33 -9.55 13.92
N PHE A 31 31.26 -8.99 13.40
CA PHE A 31 31.17 -8.63 11.98
C PHE A 31 32.24 -7.59 11.62
N PHE A 32 32.38 -6.51 12.40
CA PHE A 32 33.34 -5.43 12.16
C PHE A 32 34.78 -5.95 12.16
N GLU A 33 35.18 -6.74 13.18
CA GLU A 33 36.54 -7.27 13.30
C GLU A 33 36.95 -8.15 12.10
N ASN A 34 36.02 -8.86 11.52
CA ASN A 34 36.27 -9.73 10.36
C ASN A 34 36.24 -9.00 9.00
N GLN A 35 36.07 -7.66 8.98
CA GLN A 35 36.10 -6.90 7.73
C GLN A 35 37.54 -6.47 7.36
N ASN A 36 37.75 -6.27 6.05
CA ASN A 36 39.01 -5.66 5.55
C ASN A 36 39.10 -4.17 5.92
N THR A 37 40.28 -3.61 5.84
CA THR A 37 40.59 -2.21 6.22
C THR A 37 39.65 -1.20 5.53
N LEU A 38 39.40 -1.34 4.23
CA LEU A 38 38.54 -0.41 3.49
C LEU A 38 37.10 -0.45 4.00
N THR A 39 36.57 -1.64 4.27
CA THR A 39 35.22 -1.80 4.81
C THR A 39 35.11 -1.22 6.22
N LYS A 40 36.13 -1.45 7.08
CA LYS A 40 36.19 -0.85 8.42
C LYS A 40 36.19 0.68 8.35
N GLN A 41 36.93 1.28 7.42
CA GLN A 41 36.94 2.74 7.22
C GLN A 41 35.56 3.27 6.85
N TRP A 42 34.82 2.60 5.93
CA TRP A 42 33.45 3.02 5.57
C TRP A 42 32.50 2.91 6.75
N ILE A 43 32.54 1.81 7.53
CA ILE A 43 31.73 1.62 8.72
C ILE A 43 31.97 2.75 9.73
N THR A 44 33.23 3.10 9.96
CA THR A 44 33.62 4.19 10.87
C THR A 44 33.18 5.56 10.32
N ASN A 45 33.36 5.83 9.02
CA ASN A 45 33.01 7.13 8.42
C ASN A 45 31.46 7.36 8.40
N PHE A 46 30.67 6.30 8.42
CA PHE A 46 29.21 6.38 8.52
C PHE A 46 28.70 6.36 9.97
N ASP A 47 29.61 6.30 10.96
CA ASP A 47 29.27 6.09 12.38
C ASP A 47 28.29 4.92 12.58
N PHE A 48 28.44 3.86 11.76
CA PHE A 48 27.52 2.73 11.76
C PHE A 48 27.86 1.76 12.88
N ILE A 49 26.93 1.63 13.81
CA ILE A 49 27.00 0.71 14.97
C ILE A 49 25.83 -0.27 15.01
N ALA A 50 25.16 -0.49 13.87
CA ALA A 50 23.99 -1.35 13.71
C ALA A 50 22.72 -0.88 14.45
N ASP A 51 22.59 0.41 14.77
CA ASP A 51 21.36 1.00 15.28
C ASP A 51 20.16 0.70 14.39
N GLU A 52 18.97 0.58 14.97
CA GLU A 52 17.76 0.36 14.20
C GLU A 52 17.54 1.49 13.19
N HIS A 53 17.26 1.11 11.93
CA HIS A 53 17.10 1.99 10.77
C HIS A 53 18.37 2.73 10.33
N SER A 54 19.54 2.48 10.94
CA SER A 54 20.82 2.98 10.43
C SER A 54 21.22 2.23 9.15
N TYR A 55 22.06 2.86 8.34
CA TYR A 55 22.63 2.22 7.16
C TYR A 55 24.09 2.66 6.95
N CYS A 56 24.85 1.81 6.25
CA CYS A 56 26.19 2.12 5.79
C CYS A 56 26.36 1.61 4.35
N ILE A 57 26.83 2.48 3.45
CA ILE A 57 27.14 2.10 2.08
C ILE A 57 28.64 1.83 1.98
N ILE A 58 28.99 0.63 1.60
CA ILE A 58 30.37 0.23 1.37
C ILE A 58 30.69 0.44 -0.11
N TYR A 59 31.72 1.21 -0.40
CA TYR A 59 32.23 1.44 -1.75
C TYR A 59 33.51 0.65 -1.99
N ASN A 60 33.78 0.33 -3.26
CA ASN A 60 35.09 -0.15 -3.67
C ASN A 60 36.12 1.00 -3.78
N LYS A 61 37.35 0.69 -4.20
CA LYS A 61 38.42 1.69 -4.38
C LYS A 61 38.12 2.73 -5.47
N ASP A 62 37.25 2.39 -6.41
CA ASP A 62 36.82 3.26 -7.52
C ASP A 62 35.57 4.08 -7.19
N GLY A 63 35.10 4.06 -5.93
CA GLY A 63 33.89 4.76 -5.50
C GLY A 63 32.57 4.15 -5.95
N ILE A 64 32.58 2.88 -6.42
CA ILE A 64 31.38 2.17 -6.85
C ILE A 64 30.78 1.43 -5.65
N GLU A 65 29.45 1.51 -5.47
CA GLU A 65 28.74 0.81 -4.41
C GLU A 65 28.93 -0.71 -4.52
N LYS A 66 29.40 -1.31 -3.43
CA LYS A 66 29.67 -2.74 -3.33
C LYS A 66 28.69 -3.48 -2.45
N LYS A 67 28.23 -2.87 -1.38
CA LYS A 67 27.33 -3.48 -0.40
C LYS A 67 26.61 -2.39 0.42
N ILE A 68 25.41 -2.69 0.87
CA ILE A 68 24.70 -1.89 1.87
C ILE A 68 24.55 -2.72 3.15
N LEU A 69 24.90 -2.14 4.28
CA LEU A 69 24.62 -2.66 5.62
C LEU A 69 23.39 -1.93 6.17
N ILE A 70 22.48 -2.67 6.79
CA ILE A 70 21.30 -2.11 7.47
C ILE A 70 21.32 -2.57 8.91
N GLY A 71 21.29 -1.63 9.85
CA GLY A 71 21.18 -1.88 11.28
C GLY A 71 19.77 -2.27 11.66
N ILE A 72 19.66 -3.30 12.49
CA ILE A 72 18.38 -3.78 13.03
C ILE A 72 18.32 -3.73 14.56
N GLY A 73 19.27 -3.04 15.20
CA GLY A 73 19.35 -2.89 16.65
C GLY A 73 19.40 -4.25 17.35
N ASN A 74 18.62 -4.42 18.41
CA ASN A 74 18.50 -5.68 19.16
C ASN A 74 17.62 -6.74 18.47
N LYS A 75 17.06 -6.44 17.28
CA LYS A 75 16.17 -7.37 16.59
C LYS A 75 16.93 -8.55 16.02
N ILE A 76 16.30 -9.70 16.02
CA ILE A 76 16.78 -10.89 15.32
C ILE A 76 16.05 -10.98 13.99
N ILE A 77 16.79 -11.17 12.90
CA ILE A 77 16.23 -11.20 11.54
C ILE A 77 15.09 -12.20 11.40
N LYS A 78 15.13 -13.32 12.12
CA LYS A 78 14.07 -14.34 12.13
C LYS A 78 12.74 -13.85 12.71
N ASN A 79 12.75 -12.80 13.53
CA ASN A 79 11.59 -12.22 14.21
C ASN A 79 11.13 -10.91 13.56
N ILE A 80 11.71 -10.52 12.43
CA ILE A 80 11.29 -9.34 11.68
C ILE A 80 9.84 -9.51 11.21
N ASN A 81 9.02 -8.50 11.49
CA ASN A 81 7.65 -8.41 11.01
C ASN A 81 7.53 -7.36 9.88
N LEU A 82 6.34 -7.27 9.31
CA LEU A 82 6.00 -6.20 8.38
C LEU A 82 6.13 -4.85 9.11
N PHE A 83 6.71 -3.84 8.45
CA PHE A 83 6.98 -2.50 8.99
C PHE A 83 8.13 -2.40 10.01
N SER A 84 8.88 -3.46 10.25
CA SER A 84 10.04 -3.39 11.15
C SER A 84 11.30 -2.84 10.49
N LEU A 85 11.32 -2.70 9.18
CA LEU A 85 12.45 -2.12 8.43
C LEU A 85 11.91 -1.16 7.38
N GLY A 86 12.55 0.00 7.25
CA GLY A 86 12.31 0.97 6.18
C GLY A 86 13.43 0.94 5.15
N PHE A 87 13.08 0.95 3.86
CA PHE A 87 14.05 1.07 2.77
C PHE A 87 14.05 2.51 2.26
N SER A 88 15.01 3.30 2.73
CA SER A 88 15.07 4.74 2.47
C SER A 88 15.60 5.06 1.07
N LYS A 89 15.03 6.09 0.44
CA LYS A 89 15.55 6.71 -0.77
C LYS A 89 17.00 7.22 -0.61
N ASN A 90 17.46 7.42 0.62
CA ASN A 90 18.77 8.01 0.90
C ASN A 90 19.93 7.09 0.50
N TYR A 91 19.70 5.76 0.44
CA TYR A 91 20.73 4.79 0.08
C TYR A 91 20.38 3.93 -1.14
N LEU A 92 19.16 4.04 -1.68
CA LEU A 92 18.77 3.31 -2.89
C LEU A 92 18.91 4.23 -4.12
N LYS A 93 19.54 3.72 -5.17
CA LYS A 93 19.73 4.44 -6.43
C LYS A 93 18.94 3.81 -7.58
N ASN A 94 18.65 4.65 -8.56
CA ASN A 94 18.04 4.21 -9.81
C ASN A 94 18.93 3.26 -10.59
N ASN A 95 18.28 2.35 -11.30
CA ASN A 95 18.91 1.39 -12.20
C ASN A 95 19.83 0.36 -11.55
N PHE A 96 19.94 0.35 -10.20
CA PHE A 96 20.62 -0.71 -9.50
C PHE A 96 19.67 -1.87 -9.15
N ILE A 97 20.26 -3.06 -9.06
CA ILE A 97 19.58 -4.26 -8.58
C ILE A 97 20.17 -4.62 -7.23
N TYR A 98 19.32 -4.73 -6.24
CA TYR A 98 19.67 -5.10 -4.87
C TYR A 98 19.30 -6.55 -4.58
N LYS A 99 19.95 -7.18 -3.62
CA LYS A 99 19.63 -8.54 -3.18
C LYS A 99 19.88 -8.67 -1.68
N PHE A 100 18.91 -9.19 -0.95
CA PHE A 100 19.13 -9.58 0.44
C PHE A 100 20.06 -10.80 0.51
N ILE A 101 21.05 -10.73 1.39
CA ILE A 101 22.01 -11.82 1.63
C ILE A 101 21.92 -12.28 3.09
N ASN A 102 22.45 -13.46 3.37
CA ASN A 102 22.47 -14.10 4.70
C ASN A 102 21.07 -14.33 5.28
N ILE A 103 20.08 -14.67 4.42
CA ILE A 103 18.72 -14.99 4.79
C ILE A 103 18.30 -16.29 4.14
N ASP A 104 18.15 -17.34 4.93
CA ASP A 104 17.78 -18.68 4.45
C ASP A 104 16.26 -18.93 4.50
N SER A 105 15.52 -18.14 5.30
CA SER A 105 14.08 -18.32 5.49
C SER A 105 13.26 -17.70 4.35
N SER A 106 12.55 -18.54 3.59
CA SER A 106 11.59 -18.08 2.57
C SER A 106 10.49 -17.17 3.15
N LYS A 107 10.06 -17.40 4.39
CA LYS A 107 9.10 -16.54 5.09
C LYS A 107 9.67 -15.13 5.30
N ILE A 108 10.91 -15.03 5.77
CA ILE A 108 11.56 -13.74 6.02
C ILE A 108 11.81 -13.00 4.70
N ILE A 109 12.27 -13.70 3.66
CA ILE A 109 12.45 -13.09 2.33
C ILE A 109 11.13 -12.49 1.83
N LYS A 110 9.98 -13.18 1.99
CA LYS A 110 8.66 -12.64 1.62
C LYS A 110 8.33 -11.35 2.39
N ILE A 111 8.56 -11.34 3.71
CA ILE A 111 8.29 -10.17 4.57
C ILE A 111 9.17 -8.99 4.16
N LEU A 112 10.47 -9.19 4.01
CA LEU A 112 11.42 -8.16 3.57
C LEU A 112 11.10 -7.63 2.16
N THR A 113 10.73 -8.52 1.25
CA THR A 113 10.32 -8.14 -0.10
C THR A 113 9.04 -7.32 -0.08
N LEU A 114 8.09 -7.65 0.80
CA LEU A 114 6.87 -6.88 0.96
C LEU A 114 7.17 -5.50 1.55
N ASN A 115 8.04 -5.39 2.57
CA ASN A 115 8.53 -4.10 3.08
C ASN A 115 9.14 -3.26 1.96
N TRP A 116 10.05 -3.84 1.16
CA TRP A 116 10.62 -3.17 -0.01
C TRP A 116 9.56 -2.56 -0.93
N MET A 117 8.54 -3.33 -1.28
CA MET A 117 7.46 -2.86 -2.16
C MET A 117 6.62 -1.76 -1.52
N LEU A 118 6.33 -1.87 -0.21
CA LEU A 118 5.51 -0.89 0.51
C LEU A 118 6.22 0.44 0.74
N ASP A 119 7.54 0.43 0.90
CA ASP A 119 8.36 1.64 1.02
C ASP A 119 8.48 2.37 -0.34
N GLY A 120 8.36 1.64 -1.43
CA GLY A 120 8.26 2.19 -2.77
C GLY A 120 6.91 2.81 -3.11
N TYR A 121 5.94 2.82 -2.20
CA TYR A 121 4.65 3.45 -2.45
C TYR A 121 4.76 4.97 -2.53
N TYR A 122 4.15 5.55 -3.55
CA TYR A 122 4.09 6.98 -3.74
C TYR A 122 2.79 7.40 -4.44
N PHE A 123 2.10 8.39 -3.87
CA PHE A 123 0.87 8.94 -4.43
C PHE A 123 1.16 10.27 -5.13
N ASP A 124 1.20 10.26 -6.47
CA ASP A 124 1.59 11.40 -7.32
C ASP A 124 0.53 11.84 -8.33
N ASN A 125 -0.69 11.36 -8.22
CA ASN A 125 -1.76 11.58 -9.22
C ASN A 125 -2.06 13.05 -9.54
N TYR A 126 -1.73 13.97 -8.62
CA TYR A 126 -2.03 15.40 -8.75
C TYR A 126 -0.79 16.28 -8.82
N GLN A 127 0.39 15.68 -8.87
CA GLN A 127 1.63 16.43 -8.94
C GLN A 127 2.09 16.57 -10.40
N LYS A 128 2.18 17.82 -10.89
CA LYS A 128 2.81 18.13 -12.18
C LYS A 128 4.34 18.09 -11.99
N ASN A 129 5.05 17.32 -12.83
CA ASN A 129 6.51 17.37 -12.99
C ASN A 129 7.40 16.91 -11.82
N ILE A 130 6.98 15.96 -11.00
CA ILE A 130 7.95 15.28 -10.14
C ILE A 130 8.56 14.12 -10.93
N ASN A 131 9.76 14.36 -11.48
CA ASN A 131 10.66 13.30 -11.98
C ASN A 131 11.19 12.48 -10.79
N ILE A 132 10.32 11.79 -10.06
CA ILE A 132 10.74 10.78 -9.10
C ILE A 132 11.04 9.52 -9.91
N SER A 133 12.22 9.52 -10.51
CA SER A 133 12.71 8.39 -11.29
C SER A 133 13.45 7.36 -10.42
N ILE A 134 13.19 7.29 -9.11
CA ILE A 134 13.78 6.26 -8.27
C ILE A 134 12.98 4.97 -8.46
N ASN A 135 13.54 4.05 -9.22
CA ASN A 135 12.99 2.72 -9.44
C ASN A 135 14.07 1.65 -9.18
N PRO A 136 14.51 1.49 -7.92
CA PRO A 136 15.44 0.43 -7.57
C PRO A 136 14.73 -0.92 -7.74
N LYS A 137 15.50 -1.94 -8.14
CA LYS A 137 14.99 -3.30 -8.33
C LYS A 137 15.52 -4.22 -7.26
N LEU A 138 14.65 -5.04 -6.67
CA LEU A 138 15.07 -6.12 -5.79
C LEU A 138 15.07 -7.44 -6.54
N PHE A 139 16.21 -8.14 -6.49
CA PHE A 139 16.32 -9.51 -7.01
C PHE A 139 15.76 -10.50 -6.00
N ILE A 140 14.79 -11.29 -6.46
CA ILE A 140 14.08 -12.28 -5.65
C ILE A 140 13.86 -13.58 -6.42
N PRO A 141 13.65 -14.72 -5.73
CA PRO A 141 13.18 -15.94 -6.35
C PRO A 141 11.85 -15.74 -7.09
N SER A 142 11.71 -16.35 -8.27
CA SER A 142 10.53 -16.17 -9.14
C SER A 142 9.21 -16.64 -8.48
N ASN A 143 9.29 -17.69 -7.65
CA ASN A 143 8.13 -18.28 -6.99
C ASN A 143 7.42 -17.38 -5.98
N ILE A 144 8.09 -16.35 -5.43
CA ILE A 144 7.49 -15.41 -4.47
C ILE A 144 7.03 -14.09 -5.13
N LYS A 145 7.47 -13.80 -6.35
CA LYS A 145 7.26 -12.51 -7.02
C LYS A 145 5.78 -12.16 -7.13
N ASN A 146 4.98 -13.06 -7.69
CA ASN A 146 3.55 -12.82 -7.90
C ASN A 146 2.80 -12.67 -6.57
N TYR A 147 3.15 -13.48 -5.56
CA TYR A 147 2.53 -13.39 -4.24
C TYR A 147 2.76 -12.02 -3.61
N VAL A 148 4.01 -11.57 -3.56
CA VAL A 148 4.34 -10.25 -2.96
C VAL A 148 3.72 -9.10 -3.77
N TYR A 149 3.76 -9.19 -5.11
CA TYR A 149 3.17 -8.17 -5.97
C TYR A 149 1.65 -8.05 -5.75
N ASN A 150 0.93 -9.15 -5.65
CA ASN A 150 -0.52 -9.15 -5.41
C ASN A 150 -0.88 -8.52 -4.06
N ILE A 151 -0.11 -8.81 -3.01
CA ILE A 151 -0.33 -8.22 -1.69
C ILE A 151 0.01 -6.72 -1.70
N SER A 152 1.18 -6.35 -2.18
CA SER A 152 1.62 -4.96 -2.17
C SER A 152 0.74 -4.05 -3.05
N SER A 153 0.30 -4.53 -4.21
CA SER A 153 -0.62 -3.79 -5.08
C SER A 153 -2.00 -3.61 -4.45
N SER A 154 -2.49 -4.60 -3.69
CA SER A 154 -3.76 -4.50 -2.97
C SER A 154 -3.69 -3.50 -1.81
N ILE A 155 -2.57 -3.46 -1.09
CA ILE A 155 -2.32 -2.45 -0.04
C ILE A 155 -2.19 -1.06 -0.67
N SER A 156 -1.50 -0.94 -1.80
CA SER A 156 -1.37 0.33 -2.53
C SER A 156 -2.73 0.83 -3.02
N LEU A 157 -3.59 -0.05 -3.52
CA LEU A 157 -4.96 0.28 -3.88
C LEU A 157 -5.72 0.90 -2.69
N THR A 158 -5.64 0.29 -1.51
CA THR A 158 -6.25 0.85 -0.28
C THR A 158 -5.74 2.26 0.01
N ARG A 159 -4.42 2.46 -0.06
CA ARG A 159 -3.79 3.78 0.17
C ARG A 159 -4.22 4.80 -0.89
N ASP A 160 -4.28 4.41 -2.15
CA ASP A 160 -4.72 5.27 -3.25
C ASP A 160 -6.16 5.74 -3.07
N LEU A 161 -7.07 4.83 -2.69
CA LEU A 161 -8.47 5.17 -2.43
C LEU A 161 -8.61 6.20 -1.31
N ILE A 162 -7.88 6.03 -0.19
CA ILE A 162 -7.93 6.95 0.96
C ILE A 162 -7.25 8.29 0.63
N ASN A 163 -6.16 8.28 -0.16
CA ASN A 163 -5.41 9.48 -0.51
C ASN A 163 -6.11 10.31 -1.57
N THR A 164 -6.95 9.71 -2.42
CA THR A 164 -7.71 10.40 -3.45
C THR A 164 -8.64 11.45 -2.83
N PRO A 165 -8.66 12.69 -3.31
CA PRO A 165 -9.56 13.73 -2.85
C PRO A 165 -11.03 13.32 -2.97
N ALA A 166 -11.89 13.83 -2.08
CA ALA A 166 -13.28 13.42 -2.03
C ALA A 166 -14.05 13.69 -3.33
N ASN A 167 -13.78 14.82 -4.02
CA ASN A 167 -14.41 15.12 -5.30
C ASN A 167 -14.11 14.09 -6.42
N GLU A 168 -13.05 13.30 -6.27
CA GLU A 168 -12.69 12.21 -7.19
C GLU A 168 -12.88 10.82 -6.55
N MET A 169 -13.48 10.74 -5.32
CA MET A 169 -13.76 9.49 -4.61
C MET A 169 -15.17 9.49 -4.00
N MET A 170 -16.16 9.91 -4.77
CA MET A 170 -17.59 9.87 -4.43
C MET A 170 -18.20 8.46 -4.63
N PRO A 171 -19.45 8.21 -4.19
CA PRO A 171 -20.08 6.88 -4.28
C PRO A 171 -19.99 6.21 -5.65
N GLN A 172 -20.15 6.97 -6.74
CA GLN A 172 -20.03 6.45 -8.11
C GLN A 172 -18.59 6.05 -8.46
N HIS A 173 -17.59 6.72 -7.89
CA HIS A 173 -16.18 6.39 -8.13
C HIS A 173 -15.79 5.10 -7.40
N ILE A 174 -16.28 4.90 -6.16
CA ILE A 174 -16.11 3.63 -5.43
C ILE A 174 -16.73 2.47 -6.24
N PHE A 175 -17.95 2.66 -6.76
CA PHE A 175 -18.60 1.65 -7.62
C PHE A 175 -17.71 1.33 -8.83
N LYS A 176 -17.20 2.35 -9.53
CA LYS A 176 -16.34 2.14 -10.70
C LYS A 176 -15.10 1.30 -10.35
N VAL A 177 -14.45 1.57 -9.23
CA VAL A 177 -13.28 0.78 -8.79
C VAL A 177 -13.66 -0.68 -8.55
N ILE A 178 -14.78 -0.94 -7.85
CA ILE A 178 -15.25 -2.31 -7.59
C ILE A 178 -15.64 -3.00 -8.88
N TYR A 179 -16.28 -2.29 -9.81
CA TYR A 179 -16.66 -2.80 -11.12
C TYR A 179 -15.42 -3.17 -11.96
N ASP A 180 -14.39 -2.33 -11.99
CA ASP A 180 -13.14 -2.63 -12.70
C ASP A 180 -12.44 -3.87 -12.10
N ILE A 181 -12.45 -4.01 -10.77
CA ILE A 181 -11.96 -5.20 -10.08
C ILE A 181 -12.81 -6.44 -10.43
N SER A 182 -14.13 -6.31 -10.47
CA SER A 182 -15.02 -7.43 -10.81
C SER A 182 -14.72 -7.97 -12.21
N LYS A 183 -14.50 -7.09 -13.17
CA LYS A 183 -14.13 -7.48 -14.55
C LYS A 183 -12.79 -8.21 -14.58
N LYS A 184 -11.80 -7.72 -13.82
CA LYS A 184 -10.46 -8.33 -13.77
C LYS A 184 -10.49 -9.78 -13.26
N TYR A 185 -11.37 -10.09 -12.31
CA TYR A 185 -11.41 -11.41 -11.67
C TYR A 185 -12.66 -12.23 -12.02
N ASN A 186 -13.44 -11.80 -13.02
CA ASN A 186 -14.69 -12.44 -13.44
C ASN A 186 -15.68 -12.63 -12.27
N ALA A 187 -15.84 -11.58 -11.47
CA ALA A 187 -16.79 -11.51 -10.37
C ALA A 187 -18.10 -10.84 -10.82
N GLN A 188 -19.20 -11.12 -10.13
CA GLN A 188 -20.46 -10.42 -10.32
C GLN A 188 -20.43 -9.11 -9.52
N CYS A 189 -20.92 -8.02 -10.11
CA CYS A 189 -21.02 -6.71 -9.44
C CYS A 189 -22.36 -6.08 -9.72
N SER A 190 -23.06 -5.65 -8.66
CA SER A 190 -24.34 -4.97 -8.72
C SER A 190 -24.38 -3.78 -7.78
N GLN A 191 -25.37 -2.90 -7.94
CA GLN A 191 -25.61 -1.78 -7.04
C GLN A 191 -27.11 -1.46 -6.95
N ILE A 192 -27.53 -0.91 -5.80
CA ILE A 192 -28.84 -0.29 -5.56
C ILE A 192 -28.57 1.19 -5.32
N VAL A 193 -29.25 2.12 -6.00
CA VAL A 193 -28.89 3.54 -6.05
C VAL A 193 -30.08 4.44 -5.69
N GLY A 194 -29.81 5.48 -4.91
CA GLY A 194 -30.78 6.53 -4.60
C GLY A 194 -32.05 6.00 -3.94
N ASP A 195 -33.22 6.39 -4.45
CA ASP A 195 -34.52 6.04 -3.88
C ASP A 195 -34.85 4.53 -3.95
N GLU A 196 -34.17 3.78 -4.84
CA GLU A 196 -34.29 2.31 -4.84
C GLU A 196 -33.80 1.68 -3.53
N LEU A 197 -32.96 2.37 -2.76
CA LEU A 197 -32.52 1.91 -1.44
C LEU A 197 -33.69 1.83 -0.46
N ASP A 198 -34.62 2.78 -0.51
CA ASP A 198 -35.83 2.76 0.35
C ASP A 198 -36.73 1.57 0.01
N ASN A 199 -36.92 1.30 -1.28
CA ASN A 199 -37.72 0.18 -1.76
C ASN A 199 -37.17 -1.20 -1.38
N ASN A 200 -35.86 -1.25 -1.13
CA ASN A 200 -35.14 -2.47 -0.76
C ASN A 200 -34.78 -2.53 0.75
N ASN A 201 -35.42 -1.71 1.59
CA ASN A 201 -35.25 -1.65 3.05
C ASN A 201 -33.82 -1.18 3.49
N PHE A 202 -33.15 -0.36 2.69
CA PHE A 202 -31.87 0.28 3.01
C PHE A 202 -32.00 1.79 3.25
N SER A 203 -33.12 2.26 3.80
CA SER A 203 -33.43 3.68 4.00
C SER A 203 -32.39 4.43 4.83
N THR A 204 -31.69 3.76 5.76
CA THR A 204 -30.60 4.37 6.54
C THR A 204 -29.41 4.77 5.68
N ILE A 205 -29.15 4.07 4.58
CA ILE A 205 -28.11 4.46 3.62
C ILE A 205 -28.58 5.69 2.82
N ASN A 206 -29.83 5.67 2.36
CA ASN A 206 -30.41 6.76 1.57
C ASN A 206 -30.45 8.08 2.38
N ILE A 207 -30.94 8.03 3.62
CA ILE A 207 -31.14 9.24 4.44
C ILE A 207 -29.81 9.97 4.72
N VAL A 208 -28.69 9.26 4.92
CA VAL A 208 -27.38 9.88 5.13
C VAL A 208 -26.90 10.62 3.88
N GLY A 209 -27.22 10.11 2.70
CA GLY A 209 -26.80 10.69 1.42
C GLY A 209 -27.73 11.76 0.83
N LYS A 210 -28.88 12.03 1.42
CA LYS A 210 -29.91 12.93 0.84
C LYS A 210 -29.43 14.36 0.61
N GLY A 211 -28.46 14.84 1.38
CA GLY A 211 -27.92 16.21 1.27
C GLY A 211 -26.92 16.38 0.12
N SER A 212 -26.54 15.32 -0.59
CA SER A 212 -25.53 15.35 -1.64
C SER A 212 -26.16 15.15 -3.03
N ILE A 213 -25.56 15.80 -4.04
CA ILE A 213 -25.85 15.47 -5.46
C ILE A 213 -25.34 14.08 -5.85
N ASN A 214 -24.37 13.56 -5.11
CA ASN A 214 -23.78 12.24 -5.34
C ASN A 214 -24.66 11.16 -4.72
N GLN A 215 -25.54 10.55 -5.52
CA GLN A 215 -26.52 9.59 -5.04
C GLN A 215 -25.89 8.47 -4.20
N PRO A 216 -26.47 8.18 -3.00
CA PRO A 216 -26.06 7.07 -2.16
C PRO A 216 -26.28 5.74 -2.87
N ARG A 217 -25.49 4.72 -2.50
CA ARG A 217 -25.63 3.39 -3.10
C ARG A 217 -25.15 2.28 -2.18
N LEU A 218 -25.78 1.13 -2.30
CA LEU A 218 -25.25 -0.11 -1.79
C LEU A 218 -24.61 -0.87 -2.95
N ILE A 219 -23.32 -1.14 -2.84
CA ILE A 219 -22.54 -1.84 -3.85
C ILE A 219 -22.28 -3.26 -3.37
N GLU A 220 -22.53 -4.25 -4.22
CA GLU A 220 -22.26 -5.66 -3.95
C GLU A 220 -21.30 -6.24 -5.00
N LEU A 221 -20.34 -7.05 -4.53
CA LEU A 221 -19.52 -7.91 -5.38
C LEU A 221 -19.56 -9.34 -4.86
N LEU A 222 -19.76 -10.30 -5.75
CA LEU A 222 -19.76 -11.73 -5.45
C LEU A 222 -18.69 -12.43 -6.29
N TRP A 223 -17.86 -13.26 -5.64
CA TRP A 223 -16.80 -14.02 -6.28
C TRP A 223 -16.57 -15.38 -5.63
N GLY A 224 -16.04 -16.31 -6.40
CA GLY A 224 -15.64 -17.64 -5.93
C GLY A 224 -16.71 -18.71 -6.13
N ASN A 225 -16.35 -19.97 -5.86
CA ASN A 225 -17.23 -21.13 -6.05
C ASN A 225 -18.28 -21.18 -4.94
N GLN A 226 -19.52 -21.52 -5.30
CA GLN A 226 -20.63 -21.67 -4.35
C GLN A 226 -20.42 -22.75 -3.29
N SER A 227 -19.61 -23.77 -3.60
CA SER A 227 -19.26 -24.84 -2.65
C SER A 227 -18.27 -24.41 -1.57
N ASN A 228 -17.58 -23.28 -1.75
CA ASN A 228 -16.63 -22.79 -0.78
C ASN A 228 -17.30 -22.02 0.37
N PRO A 229 -16.65 -21.94 1.56
CA PRO A 229 -17.16 -21.15 2.67
C PRO A 229 -17.39 -19.69 2.29
N LEU A 230 -18.58 -19.15 2.62
CA LEU A 230 -18.92 -17.76 2.37
C LEU A 230 -18.30 -16.84 3.42
N ILE A 231 -17.53 -15.86 2.96
CA ILE A 231 -17.03 -14.75 3.77
C ILE A 231 -17.65 -13.45 3.24
N THR A 232 -18.32 -12.71 4.13
CA THR A 232 -18.88 -11.39 3.80
C THR A 232 -17.99 -10.30 4.41
N LEU A 233 -17.50 -9.40 3.57
CA LEU A 233 -16.79 -8.19 3.97
C LEU A 233 -17.72 -7.00 3.84
N VAL A 234 -17.86 -6.21 4.91
CA VAL A 234 -18.68 -4.99 4.93
C VAL A 234 -17.78 -3.81 5.25
N GLY A 235 -17.80 -2.76 4.43
CA GLY A 235 -16.95 -1.59 4.62
C GLY A 235 -17.72 -0.27 4.62
N LYS A 236 -17.52 0.57 5.64
CA LYS A 236 -18.07 1.92 5.70
C LYS A 236 -17.52 2.75 4.53
N GLY A 237 -18.41 3.24 3.67
CA GLY A 237 -18.10 3.98 2.45
C GLY A 237 -18.56 5.43 2.46
N VAL A 238 -18.39 6.15 3.59
CA VAL A 238 -18.71 7.58 3.66
C VAL A 238 -17.59 8.38 2.99
N CYS A 239 -17.82 8.82 1.76
CA CYS A 239 -16.83 9.47 0.91
C CYS A 239 -16.32 10.80 1.47
N PHE A 240 -17.21 11.55 2.11
CA PHE A 240 -16.91 12.71 2.93
C PHE A 240 -17.99 12.86 4.01
N ASP A 241 -17.58 13.17 5.24
CA ASP A 241 -18.49 13.32 6.37
C ASP A 241 -18.40 14.72 6.98
N SER A 242 -19.31 15.60 6.57
CA SER A 242 -19.45 16.93 7.16
C SER A 242 -20.04 16.90 8.58
N GLY A 243 -20.68 15.81 8.98
CA GLY A 243 -21.50 15.68 10.18
C GLY A 243 -22.99 15.99 9.95
N GLY A 244 -23.37 16.42 8.75
CA GLY A 244 -24.72 16.90 8.44
C GLY A 244 -25.02 18.23 9.18
N LEU A 245 -26.25 18.43 9.65
CA LEU A 245 -26.59 19.65 10.41
C LEU A 245 -25.82 19.79 11.73
N ASN A 246 -25.32 18.69 12.30
CA ASN A 246 -24.39 18.71 13.41
C ASN A 246 -22.95 18.77 12.89
N ILE A 247 -22.58 19.92 12.30
CA ILE A 247 -21.31 20.09 11.57
C ILE A 247 -20.10 19.81 12.47
N LYS A 248 -19.17 19.02 11.96
CA LYS A 248 -17.91 18.71 12.65
C LYS A 248 -17.04 19.95 12.82
N SER A 249 -16.29 20.01 13.92
CA SER A 249 -15.30 21.08 14.15
C SER A 249 -14.22 21.10 13.05
N THR A 250 -13.62 22.28 12.83
CA THR A 250 -12.60 22.53 11.80
C THR A 250 -11.47 21.48 11.81
N ASN A 251 -10.97 21.10 12.98
CA ASN A 251 -9.88 20.13 13.11
C ASN A 251 -10.30 18.70 12.70
N LYS A 252 -11.57 18.34 12.84
CA LYS A 252 -12.09 17.03 12.49
C LYS A 252 -12.49 16.93 11.02
N ILE A 253 -13.18 17.96 10.49
CA ILE A 253 -13.72 17.92 9.13
C ILE A 253 -12.64 17.88 8.06
N ARG A 254 -11.47 18.49 8.29
CA ARG A 254 -10.33 18.54 7.35
C ARG A 254 -9.89 17.17 6.84
N TYR A 255 -10.06 16.13 7.64
CA TYR A 255 -9.60 14.78 7.33
C TYR A 255 -10.74 13.85 6.91
N MET A 256 -11.96 14.33 6.73
CA MET A 256 -13.13 13.47 6.52
C MET A 256 -13.21 12.85 5.13
N LYS A 257 -12.31 13.17 4.20
CA LYS A 257 -12.09 12.35 2.99
C LYS A 257 -11.69 10.90 3.31
N LYS A 258 -11.10 10.66 4.51
CA LYS A 258 -10.70 9.32 4.98
C LYS A 258 -11.87 8.48 5.51
N ASP A 259 -13.08 9.03 5.64
CA ASP A 259 -14.19 8.35 6.31
C ASP A 259 -14.75 7.17 5.52
N MET A 260 -14.30 6.99 4.28
CA MET A 260 -14.46 5.79 3.46
C MET A 260 -13.31 4.76 3.64
N GLY A 261 -12.44 4.94 4.61
CA GLY A 261 -11.30 4.07 4.87
C GLY A 261 -11.69 2.61 5.13
N GLY A 262 -12.86 2.36 5.75
CA GLY A 262 -13.41 1.02 5.91
C GLY A 262 -13.69 0.35 4.57
N ALA A 263 -14.35 1.05 3.65
CA ALA A 263 -14.56 0.57 2.28
C ALA A 263 -13.23 0.32 1.55
N ALA A 264 -12.29 1.26 1.62
CA ALA A 264 -10.99 1.13 1.00
C ALA A 264 -10.24 -0.14 1.46
N HIS A 265 -10.27 -0.42 2.78
CA HIS A 265 -9.63 -1.61 3.34
C HIS A 265 -10.25 -2.91 2.83
N VAL A 266 -11.58 -3.02 2.85
CA VAL A 266 -12.23 -4.26 2.41
C VAL A 266 -12.19 -4.42 0.88
N ILE A 267 -12.13 -3.34 0.10
CA ILE A 267 -11.87 -3.39 -1.35
C ILE A 267 -10.46 -3.91 -1.63
N GLY A 268 -9.45 -3.36 -0.93
CA GLY A 268 -8.08 -3.87 -1.03
C GLY A 268 -7.96 -5.33 -0.61
N LEU A 269 -8.62 -5.72 0.49
CA LEU A 269 -8.65 -7.11 0.95
C LEU A 269 -9.35 -8.03 -0.06
N ALA A 270 -10.48 -7.61 -0.64
CA ALA A 270 -11.16 -8.35 -1.69
C ALA A 270 -10.26 -8.55 -2.92
N ASN A 271 -9.56 -7.49 -3.37
CA ASN A 271 -8.57 -7.60 -4.45
C ASN A 271 -7.44 -8.58 -4.11
N MET A 272 -6.96 -8.57 -2.86
CA MET A 272 -5.93 -9.49 -2.38
C MET A 272 -6.42 -10.94 -2.40
N ILE A 273 -7.61 -11.21 -1.87
CA ILE A 273 -8.24 -12.54 -1.84
C ILE A 273 -8.39 -13.10 -3.26
N MET A 274 -8.94 -12.31 -4.17
CA MET A 274 -9.16 -12.73 -5.56
C MET A 274 -7.85 -12.93 -6.32
N SER A 275 -6.87 -12.05 -6.13
CA SER A 275 -5.56 -12.13 -6.80
C SER A 275 -4.72 -13.32 -6.33
N THR A 276 -4.86 -13.72 -5.07
CA THR A 276 -4.19 -14.89 -4.48
C THR A 276 -5.00 -16.18 -4.63
N LYS A 277 -6.21 -16.09 -5.19
CA LYS A 277 -7.12 -17.23 -5.45
C LYS A 277 -7.41 -18.06 -4.20
N LEU A 278 -7.72 -17.40 -3.09
CA LEU A 278 -8.08 -18.12 -1.86
C LEU A 278 -9.34 -18.98 -2.08
N PRO A 279 -9.40 -20.21 -1.54
CA PRO A 279 -10.52 -21.12 -1.74
C PRO A 279 -11.73 -20.75 -0.87
N ILE A 280 -12.29 -19.57 -1.10
CA ILE A 280 -13.49 -19.04 -0.41
C ILE A 280 -14.51 -18.53 -1.43
N ARG A 281 -15.75 -18.38 -0.99
CA ARG A 281 -16.77 -17.59 -1.64
C ARG A 281 -16.79 -16.21 -0.97
N LEU A 282 -16.54 -15.16 -1.73
CA LEU A 282 -16.44 -13.79 -1.22
C LEU A 282 -17.71 -13.01 -1.56
N ARG A 283 -18.26 -12.32 -0.57
CA ARG A 283 -19.27 -11.27 -0.72
C ARG A 283 -18.69 -9.97 -0.17
N LEU A 284 -18.67 -8.91 -0.97
CA LEU A 284 -18.29 -7.57 -0.56
C LEU A 284 -19.51 -6.68 -0.58
N LEU A 285 -19.79 -5.94 0.51
CA LEU A 285 -20.89 -4.99 0.63
C LEU A 285 -20.34 -3.62 1.06
N ILE A 286 -20.62 -2.59 0.25
CA ILE A 286 -20.20 -1.21 0.53
C ILE A 286 -21.41 -0.28 0.46
N PRO A 287 -21.94 0.19 1.62
CA PRO A 287 -22.80 1.34 1.66
C PRO A 287 -21.97 2.61 1.40
N ALA A 288 -22.08 3.15 0.20
CA ALA A 288 -21.33 4.32 -0.24
C ALA A 288 -22.22 5.55 -0.26
N VAL A 289 -21.84 6.59 0.51
CA VAL A 289 -22.63 7.83 0.66
C VAL A 289 -21.69 9.03 0.81
N GLU A 290 -22.21 10.23 0.61
CA GLU A 290 -21.62 11.46 1.09
C GLU A 290 -22.57 12.11 2.10
N ASN A 291 -22.10 12.40 3.32
CA ASN A 291 -22.85 13.17 4.31
C ASN A 291 -22.55 14.66 4.11
N SER A 292 -23.42 15.35 3.38
CA SER A 292 -23.30 16.78 3.04
C SER A 292 -24.54 17.56 3.47
N ILE A 293 -24.35 18.85 3.75
CA ILE A 293 -25.44 19.79 4.03
C ILE A 293 -25.88 20.58 2.79
N SER A 294 -25.18 20.42 1.67
CA SER A 294 -25.47 21.10 0.41
C SER A 294 -25.12 20.22 -0.77
N ASN A 295 -25.96 20.31 -1.82
CA ASN A 295 -25.77 19.52 -3.03
C ASN A 295 -24.42 19.76 -3.73
N ASN A 296 -23.88 20.98 -3.69
CA ASN A 296 -22.77 21.40 -4.54
C ASN A 296 -21.69 22.19 -3.79
N SER A 297 -21.45 21.90 -2.53
CA SER A 297 -20.36 22.52 -1.78
C SER A 297 -19.03 21.82 -2.06
N TYR A 298 -17.94 22.60 -2.23
CA TYR A 298 -16.59 22.02 -2.21
C TYR A 298 -16.18 21.66 -0.77
N ARG A 299 -15.23 20.77 -0.63
CA ARG A 299 -14.83 20.16 0.65
C ARG A 299 -13.37 20.44 0.95
N PRO A 300 -12.97 20.53 2.22
CA PRO A 300 -11.57 20.56 2.56
C PRO A 300 -10.80 19.40 1.90
N GLY A 301 -9.76 19.76 1.13
CA GLY A 301 -8.92 18.80 0.42
C GLY A 301 -9.39 18.40 -0.99
N ASP A 302 -10.47 18.99 -1.51
CA ASP A 302 -10.85 18.86 -2.93
C ASP A 302 -9.76 19.49 -3.82
N ILE A 303 -9.46 18.86 -4.94
CA ILE A 303 -8.54 19.37 -5.95
C ILE A 303 -9.33 19.95 -7.10
N ILE A 304 -9.10 21.25 -7.37
CA ILE A 304 -9.77 22.01 -8.42
C ILE A 304 -8.81 22.16 -9.58
N LYS A 305 -9.25 21.74 -10.77
CA LYS A 305 -8.50 21.98 -12.02
C LYS A 305 -8.78 23.41 -12.48
N THR A 306 -7.75 24.21 -12.59
CA THR A 306 -7.78 25.57 -13.16
C THR A 306 -7.22 25.60 -14.55
#